data_9b9e3a4ebc1a8f9dda09bed5fdd3ef8d
#
_entry.id   9b9e3a4ebc1a8f9dda09bed5fdd3ef8d
#
_cell.length_a   1.000
_cell.length_b   1.000
_cell.length_c   1.000
_cell.angle_alpha   90.00
_cell.angle_beta   90.00
_cell.angle_gamma   90.00
#
_symmetry.space_group_name_H-M   'P 1'
#
loop_
_entity.id
_entity.type
_entity.pdbx_description
1 polymer ?
#
loop_
_entity_poly.entity_id
_entity_poly.type
_entity_poly.pdbx_seq_one_letter_code
_entity_poly.pdbx_strand_id
1 'polypeptide(L)'
;MVAAELRPRGPYSLALSARVAGDATRTFRDGILDAELPGGRAVAWQQPDGRITLRAETERAFGELRFCLGIDDDHTPFVLRFQRDPFIGAAVRRLRGLRPLRTATVAHALLRALCGQLILASEARAMERRIIRAATERRREWRHAPPTTADLARFSPAELRALGLNARRGATLARLTRSVELERLKDEPTTTVADRLERERGLGPWSTGVVCLEGLGRFERGLEGDLGLVKLLAAMRGRRVEGWETAELLEPYGEWAGLASVYLLSGYAKGLLPIARAA
;
A
#
# COMPACT_ATOMS: atom_id res chain seq x y z
N MET A 1 22.07 4.00 17.39
CA MET A 1 20.64 4.35 17.46
C MET A 1 20.48 5.78 16.95
N VAL A 2 19.58 5.99 16.01
CA VAL A 2 19.28 7.29 15.39
C VAL A 2 17.90 7.73 15.83
N ALA A 3 17.73 9.00 16.14
CA ALA A 3 16.43 9.56 16.51
C ALA A 3 16.32 11.00 16.02
N ALA A 4 15.14 11.34 15.51
CA ALA A 4 14.81 12.71 15.13
C ALA A 4 13.31 12.98 15.24
N GLU A 5 12.98 14.26 15.42
CA GLU A 5 11.63 14.77 15.29
C GLU A 5 11.48 15.43 13.94
N LEU A 6 10.56 14.91 13.13
CA LEU A 6 10.35 15.33 11.76
C LEU A 6 8.99 16.04 11.63
N ARG A 7 8.94 17.12 10.87
CA ARG A 7 7.69 17.76 10.49
C ARG A 7 7.28 17.23 9.12
N PRO A 8 6.16 16.46 9.03
CA PRO A 8 5.67 16.01 7.73
C PRO A 8 5.35 17.20 6.82
N ARG A 9 5.60 17.05 5.52
CA ARG A 9 5.15 18.04 4.55
C ARG A 9 3.64 17.92 4.40
N GLY A 10 2.92 19.05 4.56
CA GLY A 10 1.47 19.07 4.49
C GLY A 10 0.75 18.27 5.59
N PRO A 11 -0.55 18.01 5.41
CA PRO A 11 -1.35 17.29 6.40
C PRO A 11 -0.88 15.85 6.59
N TYR A 12 -0.80 15.41 7.85
CA TYR A 12 -0.41 14.05 8.22
C TYR A 12 -1.10 13.57 9.49
N SER A 13 -1.57 12.33 9.47
CA SER A 13 -2.09 11.62 10.65
C SER A 13 -1.55 10.19 10.67
N LEU A 14 -0.64 9.90 11.60
CA LEU A 14 -0.10 8.55 11.76
C LEU A 14 -1.22 7.57 12.14
N ALA A 15 -2.13 7.97 13.02
CA ALA A 15 -3.23 7.12 13.46
C ALA A 15 -4.17 6.72 12.31
N LEU A 16 -4.46 7.64 11.37
CA LEU A 16 -5.25 7.32 10.18
C LEU A 16 -4.48 6.42 9.22
N SER A 17 -3.20 6.72 8.99
CA SER A 17 -2.36 6.05 8.00
C SER A 17 -1.96 4.64 8.45
N ALA A 18 -1.63 4.47 9.74
CA ALA A 18 -1.14 3.21 10.29
C ALA A 18 -2.23 2.26 10.81
N ARG A 19 -3.50 2.68 10.81
CA ARG A 19 -4.62 1.91 11.38
C ARG A 19 -4.71 0.46 10.89
N VAL A 20 -4.30 0.21 9.67
CA VAL A 20 -4.35 -1.12 9.04
C VAL A 20 -2.97 -1.73 8.80
N ALA A 21 -1.94 -1.23 9.47
CA ALA A 21 -0.54 -1.58 9.26
C ALA A 21 -0.11 -2.91 9.88
N GLY A 22 -1.02 -3.84 10.16
CA GLY A 22 -0.66 -5.13 10.77
C GLY A 22 -0.29 -6.18 9.71
N ASP A 23 1.02 -6.44 9.54
CA ASP A 23 1.53 -7.58 8.76
C ASP A 23 2.61 -8.33 9.57
N ALA A 24 3.42 -9.20 8.95
CA ALA A 24 4.48 -9.92 9.65
C ALA A 24 5.70 -9.06 9.98
N THR A 25 5.81 -7.86 9.38
CA THR A 25 6.98 -6.97 9.53
C THR A 25 6.74 -5.80 10.45
N ARG A 26 5.48 -5.41 10.68
CA ARG A 26 5.13 -4.21 11.45
C ARG A 26 3.79 -4.30 12.17
N THR A 27 3.64 -3.49 13.22
CA THR A 27 2.38 -3.26 13.94
C THR A 27 2.18 -1.79 14.23
N PHE A 28 0.90 -1.43 14.40
CA PHE A 28 0.52 -0.15 14.98
C PHE A 28 -0.36 -0.42 16.22
N ARG A 29 0.15 -0.04 17.38
CA ARG A 29 -0.56 -0.21 18.67
C ARG A 29 -0.25 0.99 19.55
N ASP A 30 -1.24 1.45 20.31
CA ASP A 30 -1.11 2.54 21.29
C ASP A 30 -0.43 3.80 20.72
N GLY A 31 -0.75 4.14 19.46
CA GLY A 31 -0.18 5.30 18.78
C GLY A 31 1.25 5.10 18.24
N ILE A 32 1.86 3.95 18.44
CA ILE A 32 3.23 3.63 18.02
C ILE A 32 3.20 2.66 16.85
N LEU A 33 3.84 3.06 15.76
CA LEU A 33 4.22 2.16 14.67
C LEU A 33 5.58 1.56 14.99
N ASP A 34 5.66 0.23 15.03
CA ASP A 34 6.88 -0.54 15.27
C ASP A 34 7.11 -1.47 14.09
N ALA A 35 8.25 -1.34 13.41
CA ALA A 35 8.55 -2.02 12.15
C ALA A 35 9.94 -2.63 12.14
N GLU A 36 10.04 -3.84 11.58
CA GLU A 36 11.28 -4.41 11.10
C GLU A 36 11.48 -3.97 9.65
N LEU A 37 12.67 -3.51 9.34
CA LEU A 37 13.07 -2.97 8.04
C LEU A 37 14.34 -3.68 7.57
N PRO A 38 14.74 -3.57 6.29
CA PRO A 38 16.00 -4.16 5.83
C PRO A 38 17.20 -3.68 6.66
N GLY A 39 17.24 -2.42 7.04
CA GLY A 39 18.31 -1.82 7.84
C GLY A 39 18.23 -2.05 9.35
N GLY A 40 17.18 -2.71 9.88
CA GLY A 40 16.98 -2.93 11.32
C GLY A 40 15.61 -2.46 11.80
N ARG A 41 15.41 -2.46 13.13
CA ARG A 41 14.15 -1.99 13.72
C ARG A 41 14.05 -0.47 13.74
N ALA A 42 12.83 0.03 13.49
CA ALA A 42 12.51 1.42 13.74
C ALA A 42 11.09 1.58 14.28
N VAL A 43 10.88 2.63 15.06
CA VAL A 43 9.59 2.99 15.66
C VAL A 43 9.25 4.45 15.37
N ALA A 44 7.96 4.74 15.24
CA ALA A 44 7.48 6.10 15.06
C ALA A 44 6.18 6.36 15.84
N TRP A 45 6.03 7.57 16.34
CA TRP A 45 4.79 8.07 16.94
C TRP A 45 4.59 9.54 16.62
N GLN A 46 3.34 9.97 16.63
CA GLN A 46 3.00 11.36 16.36
C GLN A 46 2.86 12.14 17.65
N GLN A 47 3.52 13.29 17.74
CA GLN A 47 3.42 14.23 18.83
C GLN A 47 2.11 15.03 18.75
N PRO A 48 1.63 15.62 19.87
CA PRO A 48 0.43 16.47 19.86
C PRO A 48 0.52 17.69 18.93
N ASP A 49 1.73 18.20 18.68
CA ASP A 49 1.98 19.31 17.74
C ASP A 49 2.08 18.88 16.27
N GLY A 50 1.84 17.59 15.99
CA GLY A 50 1.84 17.00 14.67
C GLY A 50 3.20 16.53 14.16
N ARG A 51 4.31 16.79 14.87
CA ARG A 51 5.62 16.21 14.52
C ARG A 51 5.60 14.70 14.68
N ILE A 52 6.45 14.01 13.91
CA ILE A 52 6.69 12.59 14.04
C ILE A 52 8.04 12.38 14.69
N THR A 53 8.06 11.76 15.85
CA THR A 53 9.29 11.24 16.43
C THR A 53 9.57 9.87 15.79
N LEU A 54 10.74 9.73 15.23
CA LEU A 54 11.24 8.49 14.63
C LEU A 54 12.51 8.07 15.35
N ARG A 55 12.58 6.80 15.76
CA ARG A 55 13.79 6.18 16.34
C ARG A 55 14.10 4.90 15.57
N ALA A 56 15.37 4.69 15.23
CA ALA A 56 15.83 3.54 14.46
C ALA A 56 17.17 3.01 14.98
N GLU A 57 17.42 1.73 14.77
CA GLU A 57 18.69 1.10 15.13
C GLU A 57 19.86 1.63 14.27
N THR A 58 19.57 1.95 13.00
CA THR A 58 20.57 2.43 12.02
C THR A 58 20.04 3.62 11.22
N GLU A 59 20.93 4.37 10.56
CA GLU A 59 20.58 5.43 9.59
C GLU A 59 19.77 4.86 8.42
N ARG A 60 20.10 3.66 7.97
CA ARG A 60 19.38 2.98 6.91
C ARG A 60 17.94 2.71 7.31
N ALA A 61 17.70 2.09 8.46
CA ALA A 61 16.35 1.84 8.98
C ALA A 61 15.57 3.14 9.22
N PHE A 62 16.25 4.21 9.63
CA PHE A 62 15.66 5.55 9.76
C PHE A 62 15.13 6.06 8.41
N GLY A 63 15.95 6.03 7.37
CA GLY A 63 15.56 6.43 6.02
C GLY A 63 14.42 5.57 5.44
N GLU A 64 14.49 4.25 5.67
CA GLU A 64 13.46 3.30 5.23
C GLU A 64 12.11 3.55 5.92
N LEU A 65 12.08 3.80 7.25
CA LEU A 65 10.83 4.11 7.93
C LEU A 65 10.28 5.48 7.52
N ARG A 66 11.14 6.48 7.34
CA ARG A 66 10.76 7.80 6.80
C ARG A 66 10.07 7.68 5.44
N PHE A 67 10.61 6.84 4.55
CA PHE A 67 9.99 6.52 3.27
C PHE A 67 8.65 5.78 3.46
N CYS A 68 8.58 4.76 4.31
CA CYS A 68 7.36 3.99 4.55
C CYS A 68 6.21 4.86 5.06
N LEU A 69 6.53 5.88 5.86
CA LEU A 69 5.58 6.84 6.41
C LEU A 69 5.17 7.92 5.41
N GLY A 70 5.89 8.08 4.28
CA GLY A 70 5.65 9.17 3.33
C GLY A 70 5.79 10.55 3.96
N ILE A 71 6.75 10.75 4.87
CA ILE A 71 6.91 12.02 5.62
C ILE A 71 7.24 13.19 4.69
N ASP A 72 7.97 12.91 3.62
CA ASP A 72 8.43 13.91 2.66
C ASP A 72 7.42 14.25 1.56
N ASP A 73 6.34 13.49 1.46
CA ASP A 73 5.30 13.77 0.48
C ASP A 73 4.48 14.98 0.87
N ASP A 74 4.19 15.85 -0.07
CA ASP A 74 3.25 16.94 0.15
C ASP A 74 1.88 16.62 -0.47
N HIS A 75 0.92 16.28 0.37
CA HIS A 75 -0.46 16.05 -0.05
C HIS A 75 -1.32 17.33 -0.01
N THR A 76 -0.74 18.50 0.27
CA THR A 76 -1.46 19.77 0.29
C THR A 76 -2.14 20.07 -1.04
N PRO A 77 -1.50 19.88 -2.21
CA PRO A 77 -2.15 20.13 -3.50
C PRO A 77 -3.41 19.28 -3.71
N PHE A 78 -3.34 17.98 -3.35
CA PHE A 78 -4.49 17.08 -3.39
C PHE A 78 -5.63 17.58 -2.50
N VAL A 79 -5.32 17.91 -1.25
CA VAL A 79 -6.33 18.37 -0.27
C VAL A 79 -6.97 19.67 -0.76
N LEU A 80 -6.18 20.65 -1.22
CA LEU A 80 -6.70 21.94 -1.72
C LEU A 80 -7.61 21.75 -2.93
N ARG A 81 -7.21 20.90 -3.86
CA ARG A 81 -7.96 20.63 -5.10
C ARG A 81 -9.29 19.93 -4.82
N PHE A 82 -9.31 18.91 -3.93
CA PHE A 82 -10.46 18.02 -3.80
C PHE A 82 -11.28 18.19 -2.52
N GLN A 83 -10.90 19.04 -1.55
CA GLN A 83 -11.66 19.23 -0.31
C GLN A 83 -13.07 19.83 -0.51
N ARG A 84 -13.32 20.49 -1.64
CA ARG A 84 -14.63 21.05 -2.03
C ARG A 84 -15.34 20.23 -3.11
N ASP A 85 -14.72 19.15 -3.57
CA ASP A 85 -15.33 18.26 -4.55
C ASP A 85 -16.65 17.69 -4.00
N PRO A 86 -17.74 17.67 -4.77
CA PRO A 86 -19.06 17.23 -4.31
C PRO A 86 -19.08 15.74 -3.94
N PHE A 87 -18.20 14.93 -4.51
CA PHE A 87 -18.17 13.50 -4.29
C PHE A 87 -17.17 13.07 -3.21
N ILE A 88 -15.88 13.37 -3.38
CA ILE A 88 -14.81 12.94 -2.46
C ILE A 88 -14.53 13.95 -1.34
N GLY A 89 -15.01 15.18 -1.44
CA GLY A 89 -14.59 16.30 -0.57
C GLY A 89 -14.86 16.08 0.91
N ALA A 90 -15.98 15.43 1.26
CA ALA A 90 -16.26 15.10 2.66
C ALA A 90 -15.22 14.12 3.22
N ALA A 91 -14.83 13.10 2.43
CA ALA A 91 -13.77 12.16 2.82
C ALA A 91 -12.42 12.87 2.95
N VAL A 92 -12.07 13.77 2.01
CA VAL A 92 -10.81 14.54 2.07
C VAL A 92 -10.73 15.41 3.33
N ARG A 93 -11.82 16.08 3.71
CA ARG A 93 -11.85 16.88 4.96
C ARG A 93 -11.77 16.04 6.22
N ARG A 94 -12.56 14.95 6.30
CA ARG A 94 -12.67 14.12 7.51
C ARG A 94 -11.49 13.20 7.72
N LEU A 95 -10.81 12.80 6.65
CA LEU A 95 -9.63 11.95 6.68
C LEU A 95 -8.35 12.74 6.37
N ARG A 96 -8.37 14.06 6.63
CA ARG A 96 -7.23 14.94 6.38
C ARG A 96 -5.97 14.38 7.03
N GLY A 97 -4.93 14.18 6.23
CA GLY A 97 -3.67 13.60 6.69
C GLY A 97 -3.59 12.06 6.57
N LEU A 98 -4.62 11.39 6.07
CA LEU A 98 -4.52 10.00 5.66
C LEU A 98 -3.50 9.85 4.54
N ARG A 99 -2.53 8.95 4.73
CA ARG A 99 -1.55 8.55 3.71
C ARG A 99 -1.48 7.03 3.58
N PRO A 100 -1.29 6.49 2.39
CA PRO A 100 -0.98 5.08 2.25
C PRO A 100 0.37 4.78 2.90
N LEU A 101 0.43 3.77 3.79
CA LEU A 101 1.71 3.29 4.29
C LEU A 101 2.38 2.41 3.25
N ARG A 102 3.65 2.71 2.96
CA ARG A 102 4.45 1.95 2.02
C ARG A 102 5.04 0.70 2.66
N THR A 103 5.34 -0.28 1.85
CA THR A 103 6.19 -1.41 2.22
C THR A 103 7.67 -0.98 2.19
N ALA A 104 8.51 -1.68 2.94
CA ALA A 104 9.95 -1.34 2.97
C ALA A 104 10.68 -1.77 1.69
N THR A 105 10.12 -2.77 0.97
CA THR A 105 10.69 -3.29 -0.28
C THR A 105 9.61 -3.34 -1.36
N VAL A 106 10.01 -3.19 -2.63
CA VAL A 106 9.11 -3.35 -3.77
C VAL A 106 8.67 -4.81 -3.92
N ALA A 107 9.56 -5.74 -3.58
CA ALA A 107 9.24 -7.17 -3.52
C ALA A 107 8.08 -7.46 -2.57
N HIS A 108 8.02 -6.81 -1.40
CA HIS A 108 6.90 -6.93 -0.46
C HIS A 108 5.60 -6.36 -1.06
N ALA A 109 5.67 -5.21 -1.74
CA ALA A 109 4.49 -4.64 -2.42
C ALA A 109 3.95 -5.56 -3.51
N LEU A 110 4.81 -6.17 -4.32
CA LEU A 110 4.43 -7.16 -5.32
C LEU A 110 3.78 -8.41 -4.68
N LEU A 111 4.38 -8.95 -3.60
CA LEU A 111 3.79 -10.05 -2.84
C LEU A 111 2.39 -9.69 -2.35
N ARG A 112 2.22 -8.50 -1.75
CA ARG A 112 0.94 -7.99 -1.26
C ARG A 112 -0.09 -7.87 -2.39
N ALA A 113 0.31 -7.32 -3.54
CA ALA A 113 -0.55 -7.24 -4.72
C ALA A 113 -1.03 -8.62 -5.17
N LEU A 114 -0.12 -9.59 -5.30
CA LEU A 114 -0.48 -10.94 -5.71
C LEU A 114 -1.33 -11.70 -4.68
N CYS A 115 -1.10 -11.50 -3.38
CA CYS A 115 -1.94 -12.03 -2.33
C CYS A 115 -3.35 -11.44 -2.36
N GLY A 116 -3.48 -10.14 -2.67
CA GLY A 116 -4.73 -9.40 -2.58
C GLY A 116 -5.70 -9.54 -3.75
N GLN A 117 -5.27 -10.16 -4.87
CA GLN A 117 -6.14 -10.28 -6.04
C GLN A 117 -7.41 -11.08 -5.75
N LEU A 118 -8.59 -10.47 -5.95
CA LEU A 118 -9.91 -11.12 -5.93
C LEU A 118 -10.24 -11.95 -4.67
N ILE A 119 -9.72 -11.57 -3.50
CA ILE A 119 -10.03 -12.21 -2.21
C ILE A 119 -10.25 -11.16 -1.12
N LEU A 120 -10.80 -11.59 0.00
CA LEU A 120 -11.00 -10.72 1.16
C LEU A 120 -9.64 -10.23 1.73
N ALA A 121 -9.60 -8.98 2.15
CA ALA A 121 -8.38 -8.38 2.70
C ALA A 121 -7.80 -9.14 3.90
N SER A 122 -8.64 -9.76 4.73
CA SER A 122 -8.21 -10.59 5.87
C SER A 122 -7.47 -11.87 5.42
N GLU A 123 -7.99 -12.53 4.38
CA GLU A 123 -7.39 -13.74 3.79
C GLU A 123 -6.08 -13.40 3.08
N ALA A 124 -6.07 -12.30 2.30
CA ALA A 124 -4.88 -11.78 1.65
C ALA A 124 -3.75 -11.54 2.65
N ARG A 125 -4.06 -10.87 3.75
CA ARG A 125 -3.08 -10.59 4.83
C ARG A 125 -2.62 -11.86 5.56
N ALA A 126 -3.50 -12.82 5.76
CA ALA A 126 -3.12 -14.09 6.37
C ALA A 126 -2.15 -14.87 5.47
N MET A 127 -2.39 -14.88 4.16
CA MET A 127 -1.51 -15.47 3.15
C MET A 127 -0.17 -14.74 3.08
N GLU A 128 -0.18 -13.42 2.95
CA GLU A 128 1.01 -12.56 2.96
C GLU A 128 1.90 -12.87 4.18
N ARG A 129 1.31 -12.88 5.39
CA ARG A 129 2.05 -13.21 6.62
C ARG A 129 2.67 -14.61 6.59
N ARG A 130 1.97 -15.64 6.06
CA ARG A 130 2.53 -16.99 5.94
C ARG A 130 3.74 -17.01 5.02
N ILE A 131 3.65 -16.35 3.86
CA ILE A 131 4.74 -16.31 2.88
C ILE A 131 5.94 -15.54 3.45
N ILE A 132 5.72 -14.37 4.08
CA ILE A 132 6.81 -13.61 4.72
C ILE A 132 7.52 -14.46 5.78
N ARG A 133 6.77 -15.14 6.64
CA ARG A 133 7.36 -16.01 7.68
C ARG A 133 8.16 -17.18 7.12
N ALA A 134 7.78 -17.73 5.98
CA ALA A 134 8.52 -18.77 5.30
C ALA A 134 9.73 -18.23 4.54
N ALA A 135 9.66 -16.98 4.06
CA ALA A 135 10.69 -16.37 3.24
C ALA A 135 11.84 -15.76 4.04
N THR A 136 11.57 -15.26 5.24
CA THR A 136 12.47 -14.35 5.95
C THR A 136 12.75 -14.82 7.39
N GLU A 137 13.83 -14.32 7.94
CA GLU A 137 14.18 -14.59 9.33
C GLU A 137 13.24 -13.89 10.31
N ARG A 138 12.91 -14.60 11.39
CA ARG A 138 12.26 -14.01 12.55
C ARG A 138 13.28 -13.19 13.33
N ARG A 139 13.06 -11.90 13.42
CA ARG A 139 13.97 -10.98 14.12
C ARG A 139 13.60 -10.75 15.57
N ARG A 140 12.30 -10.59 15.86
CA ARG A 140 11.81 -10.33 17.24
C ARG A 140 10.44 -10.95 17.44
N GLU A 141 10.21 -11.63 18.58
CA GLU A 141 8.92 -12.24 18.92
C GLU A 141 8.23 -12.89 17.71
N TRP A 142 7.27 -12.20 17.10
CA TRP A 142 6.51 -12.65 15.94
C TRP A 142 6.87 -11.89 14.66
N ARG A 143 7.78 -10.89 14.72
CA ARG A 143 8.14 -10.02 13.58
C ARG A 143 9.27 -10.61 12.75
N HIS A 144 9.12 -10.43 11.46
CA HIS A 144 10.02 -10.92 10.44
C HIS A 144 10.63 -9.76 9.63
N ALA A 145 11.78 -9.98 9.04
CA ALA A 145 12.35 -9.06 8.06
C ALA A 145 11.39 -8.88 6.87
N PRO A 146 11.32 -7.69 6.25
CA PRO A 146 10.62 -7.52 4.98
C PRO A 146 11.25 -8.39 3.90
N PRO A 147 10.43 -9.07 3.06
CA PRO A 147 10.97 -9.93 2.02
C PRO A 147 11.64 -9.11 0.91
N THR A 148 12.81 -9.56 0.47
CA THR A 148 13.53 -9.04 -0.68
C THR A 148 13.21 -9.84 -1.94
N THR A 149 13.63 -9.33 -3.11
CA THR A 149 13.55 -10.09 -4.38
C THR A 149 14.22 -11.45 -4.26
N ALA A 150 15.41 -11.51 -3.66
CA ALA A 150 16.16 -12.75 -3.46
C ALA A 150 15.44 -13.74 -2.53
N ASP A 151 14.80 -13.26 -1.46
CA ASP A 151 14.04 -14.11 -0.54
C ASP A 151 12.87 -14.80 -1.24
N LEU A 152 12.15 -14.07 -2.07
CA LEU A 152 10.99 -14.59 -2.79
C LEU A 152 11.39 -15.45 -4.01
N ALA A 153 12.53 -15.19 -4.63
CA ALA A 153 13.05 -15.96 -5.77
C ALA A 153 13.39 -17.43 -5.43
N ARG A 154 13.58 -17.73 -4.15
CA ARG A 154 13.88 -19.09 -3.67
C ARG A 154 12.70 -20.05 -3.78
N PHE A 155 11.47 -19.52 -3.78
CA PHE A 155 10.27 -20.34 -3.82
C PHE A 155 9.96 -20.85 -5.22
N SER A 156 9.63 -22.13 -5.31
CA SER A 156 8.94 -22.70 -6.45
C SER A 156 7.44 -22.33 -6.42
N PRO A 157 6.75 -22.38 -7.56
CA PRO A 157 5.29 -22.20 -7.59
C PRO A 157 4.53 -23.20 -6.71
N ALA A 158 5.07 -24.43 -6.54
CA ALA A 158 4.47 -25.47 -5.70
C ALA A 158 4.54 -25.11 -4.21
N GLU A 159 5.69 -24.62 -3.73
CA GLU A 159 5.86 -24.14 -2.36
C GLU A 159 4.96 -22.93 -2.06
N LEU A 160 4.87 -21.97 -2.98
CA LEU A 160 3.94 -20.84 -2.85
C LEU A 160 2.48 -21.28 -2.78
N ARG A 161 2.11 -22.33 -3.53
CA ARG A 161 0.77 -22.93 -3.48
C ARG A 161 0.52 -23.59 -2.11
N ALA A 162 1.48 -24.29 -1.55
CA ALA A 162 1.38 -24.88 -0.21
C ALA A 162 1.18 -23.79 0.87
N LEU A 163 1.74 -22.60 0.67
CA LEU A 163 1.54 -21.42 1.52
C LEU A 163 0.19 -20.70 1.27
N GLY A 164 -0.58 -21.16 0.30
CA GLY A 164 -1.94 -20.68 -0.01
C GLY A 164 -2.03 -19.75 -1.22
N LEU A 165 -0.93 -19.41 -1.88
CA LEU A 165 -0.97 -18.56 -3.08
C LEU A 165 -1.44 -19.40 -4.28
N ASN A 166 -2.46 -18.91 -5.00
CA ASN A 166 -2.97 -19.58 -6.19
C ASN A 166 -1.84 -19.87 -7.19
N ALA A 167 -1.92 -21.02 -7.90
CA ALA A 167 -0.88 -21.50 -8.80
C ALA A 167 -0.43 -20.46 -9.85
N ARG A 168 -1.37 -19.71 -10.45
CA ARG A 168 -1.05 -18.66 -11.43
C ARG A 168 -0.27 -17.52 -10.77
N ARG A 169 -0.70 -17.05 -9.60
CA ARG A 169 -0.05 -15.97 -8.85
C ARG A 169 1.33 -16.40 -8.35
N GLY A 170 1.45 -17.65 -7.88
CA GLY A 170 2.73 -18.24 -7.49
C GLY A 170 3.72 -18.32 -8.65
N ALA A 171 3.26 -18.73 -9.82
CA ALA A 171 4.08 -18.75 -11.04
C ALA A 171 4.51 -17.33 -11.46
N THR A 172 3.61 -16.36 -11.36
CA THR A 172 3.93 -14.94 -11.64
C THR A 172 4.98 -14.40 -10.66
N LEU A 173 4.81 -14.63 -9.35
CA LEU A 173 5.78 -14.20 -8.33
C LEU A 173 7.15 -14.83 -8.58
N ALA A 174 7.22 -16.16 -8.74
CA ALA A 174 8.46 -16.88 -8.95
C ALA A 174 9.18 -16.45 -10.25
N ARG A 175 8.44 -16.14 -11.31
CA ARG A 175 9.02 -15.65 -12.57
C ARG A 175 9.59 -14.24 -12.38
N LEU A 176 8.81 -13.31 -11.87
CA LEU A 176 9.22 -11.92 -11.71
C LEU A 176 10.42 -11.77 -10.78
N THR A 177 10.42 -12.43 -9.64
CA THR A 177 11.53 -12.34 -8.68
C THR A 177 12.84 -12.93 -9.19
N ARG A 178 12.80 -13.80 -10.21
CA ARG A 178 13.98 -14.36 -10.87
C ARG A 178 14.45 -13.57 -12.09
N SER A 179 13.55 -12.83 -12.74
CA SER A 179 13.86 -12.10 -13.96
C SER A 179 14.04 -10.60 -13.77
N VAL A 180 13.58 -10.04 -12.66
CA VAL A 180 13.57 -8.60 -12.39
C VAL A 180 14.15 -8.33 -11.01
N GLU A 181 15.15 -7.46 -10.92
CA GLU A 181 15.55 -6.86 -9.66
C GLU A 181 14.53 -5.77 -9.28
N LEU A 182 13.57 -6.15 -8.45
CA LEU A 182 12.38 -5.33 -8.18
C LEU A 182 12.70 -3.98 -7.55
N GLU A 183 13.77 -3.90 -6.73
CA GLU A 183 14.12 -2.64 -6.07
C GLU A 183 14.59 -1.57 -7.06
N ARG A 184 15.11 -1.95 -8.23
CA ARG A 184 15.50 -1.02 -9.30
C ARG A 184 14.31 -0.29 -9.94
N LEU A 185 13.08 -0.80 -9.76
CA LEU A 185 11.88 -0.09 -10.22
C LEU A 185 11.69 1.28 -9.55
N LYS A 186 12.36 1.52 -8.42
CA LYS A 186 12.39 2.83 -7.77
C LYS A 186 13.07 3.92 -8.64
N ASP A 187 13.99 3.52 -9.51
CA ASP A 187 14.78 4.41 -10.35
C ASP A 187 14.13 4.66 -11.71
N GLU A 188 13.06 3.92 -12.06
CA GLU A 188 12.36 4.04 -13.34
C GLU A 188 11.14 4.98 -13.22
N PRO A 189 10.73 5.69 -14.30
CA PRO A 189 9.49 6.47 -14.34
C PRO A 189 8.25 5.61 -14.09
N THR A 190 7.19 6.17 -13.49
CA THR A 190 5.95 5.43 -13.18
C THR A 190 5.33 4.78 -14.42
N THR A 191 5.34 5.46 -15.55
CA THR A 191 4.81 4.92 -16.82
C THR A 191 5.58 3.68 -17.27
N THR A 192 6.92 3.75 -17.23
CA THR A 192 7.79 2.62 -17.58
C THR A 192 7.55 1.42 -16.66
N VAL A 193 7.46 1.66 -15.34
CA VAL A 193 7.15 0.61 -14.37
C VAL A 193 5.77 -0.01 -14.65
N ALA A 194 4.76 0.82 -14.88
CA ALA A 194 3.41 0.36 -15.15
C ALA A 194 3.36 -0.50 -16.41
N ASP A 195 3.91 -0.01 -17.52
CA ASP A 195 3.97 -0.73 -18.79
C ASP A 195 4.69 -2.07 -18.66
N ARG A 196 5.78 -2.10 -17.89
CA ARG A 196 6.54 -3.32 -17.66
C ARG A 196 5.74 -4.35 -16.85
N LEU A 197 5.11 -3.91 -15.75
CA LEU A 197 4.34 -4.80 -14.88
C LEU A 197 3.07 -5.31 -15.56
N GLU A 198 2.36 -4.47 -16.33
CA GLU A 198 1.12 -4.85 -17.00
C GLU A 198 1.32 -5.78 -18.19
N ARG A 199 2.53 -5.82 -18.78
CA ARG A 199 2.92 -6.85 -19.78
C ARG A 199 3.11 -8.23 -19.14
N GLU A 200 3.29 -8.29 -17.84
CA GLU A 200 3.50 -9.53 -17.12
C GLU A 200 2.18 -10.29 -16.91
N ARG A 201 2.12 -11.51 -17.44
CA ARG A 201 0.92 -12.36 -17.28
C ARG A 201 0.57 -12.54 -15.80
N GLY A 202 -0.62 -12.10 -15.42
CA GLY A 202 -1.14 -12.20 -14.05
C GLY A 202 -0.99 -10.94 -13.22
N LEU A 203 -0.44 -9.86 -13.79
CA LEU A 203 -0.53 -8.51 -13.25
C LEU A 203 -1.45 -7.68 -14.16
N GLY A 204 -2.31 -6.90 -13.54
CA GLY A 204 -3.18 -5.95 -14.20
C GLY A 204 -3.12 -4.59 -13.52
N PRO A 205 -3.92 -3.61 -13.97
CA PRO A 205 -3.90 -2.23 -13.46
C PRO A 205 -3.99 -2.16 -11.93
N TRP A 206 -4.83 -2.96 -11.30
CA TRP A 206 -4.93 -3.01 -9.83
C TRP A 206 -3.61 -3.39 -9.14
N SER A 207 -2.97 -4.47 -9.61
CA SER A 207 -1.71 -4.93 -9.01
C SER A 207 -0.59 -3.93 -9.25
N THR A 208 -0.54 -3.32 -10.42
CA THR A 208 0.39 -2.25 -10.78
C THR A 208 0.17 -1.02 -9.88
N GLY A 209 -1.10 -0.63 -9.69
CA GLY A 209 -1.48 0.46 -8.77
C GLY A 209 -1.00 0.21 -7.34
N VAL A 210 -1.15 -1.02 -6.82
CA VAL A 210 -0.64 -1.39 -5.48
C VAL A 210 0.89 -1.27 -5.41
N VAL A 211 1.62 -1.76 -6.41
CA VAL A 211 3.09 -1.67 -6.44
C VAL A 211 3.53 -0.20 -6.52
N CYS A 212 2.92 0.60 -7.39
CA CYS A 212 3.22 2.03 -7.49
C CYS A 212 2.94 2.77 -6.17
N LEU A 213 1.76 2.55 -5.58
CA LEU A 213 1.31 3.25 -4.38
C LEU A 213 2.09 2.83 -3.13
N GLU A 214 2.18 1.52 -2.87
CA GLU A 214 2.73 1.01 -1.61
C GLU A 214 4.20 0.59 -1.72
N GLY A 215 4.70 0.28 -2.91
CA GLY A 215 6.11 -0.07 -3.13
C GLY A 215 6.99 1.11 -3.50
N LEU A 216 6.46 1.99 -4.35
CA LEU A 216 7.21 3.11 -4.92
C LEU A 216 6.82 4.47 -4.33
N GLY A 217 5.66 4.57 -3.68
CA GLY A 217 5.14 5.83 -3.14
C GLY A 217 4.69 6.82 -4.21
N ARG A 218 4.13 6.31 -5.30
CA ARG A 218 3.71 7.08 -6.47
C ARG A 218 2.20 7.03 -6.61
N PHE A 219 1.58 8.15 -6.94
CA PHE A 219 0.13 8.34 -6.86
C PHE A 219 -0.57 8.37 -8.22
N GLU A 220 0.17 8.35 -9.32
CA GLU A 220 -0.37 8.50 -10.68
C GLU A 220 -1.20 7.29 -11.14
N ARG A 221 -0.96 6.12 -10.55
CA ARG A 221 -1.72 4.90 -10.89
C ARG A 221 -2.77 4.62 -9.83
N GLY A 222 -4.03 4.61 -10.24
CA GLY A 222 -5.16 4.25 -9.39
C GLY A 222 -5.26 2.75 -9.12
N LEU A 223 -6.09 2.38 -8.14
CA LEU A 223 -6.40 0.99 -7.82
C LEU A 223 -7.55 0.48 -8.72
N GLU A 224 -7.39 0.57 -10.03
CA GLU A 224 -8.40 0.18 -11.02
C GLU A 224 -8.77 -1.31 -10.88
N GLY A 225 -10.06 -1.60 -10.79
CA GLY A 225 -10.55 -2.97 -10.57
C GLY A 225 -10.58 -3.38 -9.09
N ASP A 226 -10.26 -2.49 -8.15
CA ASP A 226 -10.40 -2.78 -6.72
C ASP A 226 -11.85 -3.13 -6.37
N LEU A 227 -12.06 -4.23 -5.65
CA LEU A 227 -13.40 -4.71 -5.30
C LEU A 227 -14.20 -3.69 -4.47
N GLY A 228 -13.54 -2.88 -3.66
CA GLY A 228 -14.20 -1.81 -2.92
C GLY A 228 -14.64 -0.67 -3.84
N LEU A 229 -13.81 -0.32 -4.83
CA LEU A 229 -14.18 0.67 -5.86
C LEU A 229 -15.27 0.14 -6.80
N VAL A 230 -15.25 -1.15 -7.15
CA VAL A 230 -16.34 -1.81 -7.91
C VAL A 230 -17.66 -1.72 -7.14
N LYS A 231 -17.66 -2.05 -5.84
CA LYS A 231 -18.86 -1.92 -4.98
C LYS A 231 -19.33 -0.48 -4.86
N LEU A 232 -18.40 0.46 -4.69
CA LEU A 232 -18.68 1.88 -4.65
C LEU A 232 -19.36 2.33 -5.94
N LEU A 233 -18.77 2.02 -7.09
CA LEU A 233 -19.30 2.42 -8.39
C LEU A 233 -20.65 1.74 -8.71
N ALA A 234 -20.82 0.47 -8.33
CA ALA A 234 -22.10 -0.22 -8.45
C ALA A 234 -23.21 0.44 -7.63
N ALA A 235 -22.88 0.86 -6.39
CA ALA A 235 -23.84 1.59 -5.54
C ALA A 235 -24.21 2.97 -6.14
N MET A 236 -23.24 3.66 -6.77
CA MET A 236 -23.49 4.93 -7.47
C MET A 236 -24.40 4.77 -8.69
N ARG A 237 -24.18 3.70 -9.48
CA ARG A 237 -24.88 3.48 -10.75
C ARG A 237 -26.19 2.68 -10.60
N GLY A 238 -26.47 2.13 -9.42
CA GLY A 238 -27.63 1.28 -9.19
C GLY A 238 -27.64 -0.01 -10.04
N ARG A 239 -26.48 -0.42 -10.56
CA ARG A 239 -26.32 -1.64 -11.38
C ARG A 239 -24.99 -2.33 -11.11
N ARG A 240 -24.89 -3.59 -11.51
CA ARG A 240 -23.60 -4.29 -11.55
C ARG A 240 -22.62 -3.57 -12.49
N VAL A 241 -21.39 -3.46 -12.07
CA VAL A 241 -20.28 -2.87 -12.85
C VAL A 241 -19.11 -3.84 -12.93
N GLU A 242 -18.34 -3.73 -13.98
CA GLU A 242 -17.14 -4.50 -14.19
C GLU A 242 -15.91 -3.75 -13.63
N GLY A 243 -14.83 -4.49 -13.32
CA GLY A 243 -13.64 -3.88 -12.71
C GLY A 243 -13.01 -2.75 -13.53
N TRP A 244 -12.97 -2.89 -14.86
CA TRP A 244 -12.42 -1.88 -15.75
C TRP A 244 -13.19 -0.56 -15.73
N GLU A 245 -14.49 -0.55 -15.40
CA GLU A 245 -15.31 0.67 -15.30
C GLU A 245 -14.82 1.59 -14.16
N THR A 246 -14.05 1.08 -13.21
CA THR A 246 -13.50 1.90 -12.12
C THR A 246 -12.41 2.87 -12.60
N ALA A 247 -11.86 2.69 -13.80
CA ALA A 247 -10.96 3.65 -14.43
C ALA A 247 -11.66 4.99 -14.63
N GLU A 248 -12.93 5.00 -15.08
CA GLU A 248 -13.74 6.20 -15.24
C GLU A 248 -13.97 6.94 -13.91
N LEU A 249 -14.12 6.19 -12.81
CA LEU A 249 -14.25 6.78 -11.47
C LEU A 249 -12.97 7.50 -11.04
N LEU A 250 -11.80 7.02 -11.48
CA LEU A 250 -10.49 7.52 -11.08
C LEU A 250 -9.93 8.60 -12.01
N GLU A 251 -10.43 8.69 -13.26
CA GLU A 251 -9.97 9.63 -14.27
C GLU A 251 -9.95 11.09 -13.80
N PRO A 252 -10.98 11.63 -13.08
CA PRO A 252 -10.99 13.02 -12.63
C PRO A 252 -9.83 13.40 -11.69
N TYR A 253 -9.19 12.40 -11.07
CA TYR A 253 -8.12 12.65 -10.10
C TYR A 253 -6.72 12.69 -10.73
N GLY A 254 -6.56 12.26 -11.99
CA GLY A 254 -5.31 12.38 -12.76
C GLY A 254 -4.10 11.82 -12.01
N GLU A 255 -3.08 12.64 -11.82
CA GLU A 255 -1.85 12.31 -11.10
C GLU A 255 -2.05 11.86 -9.65
N TRP A 256 -3.24 12.08 -9.09
CA TRP A 256 -3.61 11.70 -7.73
C TRP A 256 -4.50 10.45 -7.67
N ALA A 257 -4.70 9.74 -8.78
CA ALA A 257 -5.63 8.60 -8.86
C ALA A 257 -5.38 7.53 -7.78
N GLY A 258 -4.10 7.22 -7.48
CA GLY A 258 -3.72 6.30 -6.41
C GLY A 258 -4.10 6.79 -5.02
N LEU A 259 -3.82 8.07 -4.72
CA LEU A 259 -4.22 8.66 -3.44
C LEU A 259 -5.74 8.80 -3.34
N ALA A 260 -6.41 9.21 -4.42
CA ALA A 260 -7.87 9.27 -4.48
C ALA A 260 -8.51 7.91 -4.22
N SER A 261 -7.95 6.83 -4.76
CA SER A 261 -8.41 5.45 -4.48
C SER A 261 -8.44 5.17 -2.98
N VAL A 262 -7.41 5.58 -2.22
CA VAL A 262 -7.34 5.40 -0.75
C VAL A 262 -8.43 6.19 -0.04
N TYR A 263 -8.67 7.44 -0.45
CA TYR A 263 -9.72 8.28 0.13
C TYR A 263 -11.12 7.79 -0.24
N LEU A 264 -11.35 7.33 -1.47
CA LEU A 264 -12.61 6.75 -1.92
C LEU A 264 -12.95 5.47 -1.14
N LEU A 265 -12.00 4.55 -1.03
CA LEU A 265 -12.17 3.31 -0.28
C LEU A 265 -12.43 3.58 1.21
N SER A 266 -11.62 4.45 1.83
CA SER A 266 -11.78 4.80 3.24
C SER A 266 -13.06 5.59 3.50
N GLY A 267 -13.43 6.49 2.59
CA GLY A 267 -14.64 7.28 2.63
C GLY A 267 -15.89 6.42 2.48
N TYR A 268 -15.88 5.47 1.54
CA TYR A 268 -16.98 4.52 1.35
C TYR A 268 -17.18 3.65 2.59
N ALA A 269 -16.13 3.05 3.11
CA ALA A 269 -16.18 2.23 4.31
C ALA A 269 -16.74 2.98 5.54
N LYS A 270 -16.52 4.30 5.61
CA LYS A 270 -16.98 5.17 6.72
C LYS A 270 -18.30 5.89 6.43
N GLY A 271 -18.90 5.73 5.25
CA GLY A 271 -20.12 6.43 4.85
C GLY A 271 -19.94 7.94 4.70
N LEU A 272 -18.77 8.36 4.23
CA LEU A 272 -18.43 9.79 4.00
C LEU A 272 -18.68 10.22 2.55
N LEU A 273 -19.08 9.30 1.67
CA LEU A 273 -19.42 9.60 0.29
C LEU A 273 -20.95 9.79 0.14
N PRO A 274 -21.40 10.65 -0.77
CA PRO A 274 -22.82 10.96 -0.97
C PRO A 274 -23.54 9.85 -1.75
N ILE A 275 -23.55 8.64 -1.19
CA ILE A 275 -24.18 7.47 -1.78
C ILE A 275 -25.20 6.95 -0.79
N ALA A 276 -26.45 6.76 -1.27
CA ALA A 276 -27.47 6.08 -0.49
C ALA A 276 -26.96 4.67 -0.13
N ARG A 277 -26.86 4.37 1.15
CA ARG A 277 -26.63 2.98 1.58
C ARG A 277 -27.85 2.19 1.17
N ALA A 278 -27.66 1.13 0.40
CA ALA A 278 -28.70 0.13 0.27
C ALA A 278 -29.05 -0.36 1.67
N ALA A 279 -30.32 -0.25 2.01
CA ALA A 279 -30.89 -0.69 3.28
C ALA A 279 -30.69 -2.21 3.48
#